data_d949a4f0a2bbd66456bbd4f8c8cd06c6
#
_entry.id   d949a4f0a2bbd66456bbd4f8c8cd06c6
#
_cell.length_a   1.000
_cell.length_b   1.000
_cell.length_c   1.000
_cell.angle_alpha   90.00
_cell.angle_beta   90.00
_cell.angle_gamma   90.00
#
_symmetry.space_group_name_H-M   'P 1'
#
loop_
_entity.id
_entity.type
_entity.pdbx_description
1 polymer ?
#
loop_
_entity_poly.entity_id
_entity_poly.type
_entity_poly.pdbx_seq_one_letter_code
_entity_poly.pdbx_strand_id
1 'polypeptide(L)'
;MESFVPIARLVPHEAYTAITKSLKHRWTFNLRTTQVDPEKCKELDKYITGPLLDALLRTQVDETTRNLSNLKTKNGGIGLPHLHTTAQTQYKTSKMATEHLVKKIIGREELCGTTHYKTGSEARKYNKMRTEEFEKLRYQETVNGIPNTRKRIIERAPHTGIWMSQYPGIYNGNILSPEEFRDSILTRYGETPEKLHTHCDGCGKKSSLDHLLTCKTGGLVHQAHDELRDELATLCKQAYSPNAVQLEPPIQNNSDSTTENYTQDRGDIGIRGFWVKQFDCIVDIRITYPESNSYRNSTVEKLLEKQEKEKKKKYLQPCLERRRHFTPFIATTDGMLGKEAQKFIERLVTHLAGKWKSPYSQVMAYVRGKISIAILRGTSRRIRGTRTPFHLKSYCEDGAGINLFAHRSEQ
;
A
#
# COMPACT_ATOMS: atom_id res chain seq x y z
N MET A 1 16.36 12.38 18.92
CA MET A 1 15.03 11.79 18.62
C MET A 1 13.88 12.70 19.06
N GLU A 2 13.97 13.39 20.17
CA GLU A 2 12.90 14.31 20.64
C GLU A 2 12.51 15.36 19.60
N SER A 3 13.46 15.98 18.93
CA SER A 3 13.23 16.92 17.82
C SER A 3 12.52 16.31 16.61
N PHE A 4 12.46 14.97 16.52
CA PHE A 4 11.80 14.27 15.40
C PHE A 4 10.30 14.06 15.62
N VAL A 5 9.84 14.08 16.88
CA VAL A 5 8.42 13.89 17.23
C VAL A 5 7.51 14.96 16.63
N PRO A 6 7.83 16.26 16.69
CA PRO A 6 7.02 17.30 16.02
C PRO A 6 6.92 17.08 14.51
N ILE A 7 8.02 16.68 13.86
CA ILE A 7 8.05 16.39 12.41
C ILE A 7 7.14 15.19 12.10
N ALA A 8 7.24 14.12 12.90
CA ALA A 8 6.40 12.92 12.75
C ALA A 8 4.89 13.23 12.89
N ARG A 9 4.54 14.23 13.71
CA ARG A 9 3.15 14.69 13.84
C ARG A 9 2.65 15.48 12.64
N LEU A 10 3.51 16.26 11.99
CA LEU A 10 3.13 17.13 10.87
C LEU A 10 3.17 16.37 9.53
N VAL A 11 4.24 15.65 9.26
CA VAL A 11 4.52 14.97 7.99
C VAL A 11 4.89 13.49 8.24
N PRO A 12 3.93 12.66 8.66
CA PRO A 12 4.21 11.30 9.13
C PRO A 12 4.77 10.37 8.05
N HIS A 13 4.38 10.52 6.78
CA HIS A 13 4.88 9.67 5.70
C HIS A 13 6.35 9.92 5.42
N GLU A 14 6.76 11.19 5.36
CA GLU A 14 8.15 11.59 5.17
C GLU A 14 9.00 11.22 6.39
N ALA A 15 8.49 11.48 7.60
CA ALA A 15 9.14 11.10 8.84
C ALA A 15 9.37 9.59 8.94
N TYR A 16 8.35 8.79 8.65
CA TYR A 16 8.45 7.33 8.57
C TYR A 16 9.53 6.89 7.57
N THR A 17 9.54 7.51 6.39
CA THR A 17 10.53 7.20 5.36
C THR A 17 11.95 7.56 5.81
N ALA A 18 12.15 8.72 6.42
CA ALA A 18 13.45 9.12 6.97
C ALA A 18 13.94 8.14 8.05
N ILE A 19 13.06 7.65 8.92
CA ILE A 19 13.41 6.66 9.94
C ILE A 19 13.81 5.33 9.30
N THR A 20 12.98 4.80 8.41
CA THR A 20 13.14 3.43 7.89
C THR A 20 14.17 3.32 6.77
N LYS A 21 14.42 4.40 6.00
CA LYS A 21 15.33 4.42 4.84
C LYS A 21 16.65 5.15 5.09
N SER A 22 16.76 5.95 6.16
CA SER A 22 17.97 6.69 6.47
C SER A 22 18.50 6.39 7.88
N LEU A 23 17.81 6.82 8.92
CA LEU A 23 18.27 6.69 10.32
C LEU A 23 18.53 5.24 10.72
N LYS A 24 17.66 4.32 10.35
CA LYS A 24 17.84 2.88 10.58
C LYS A 24 19.20 2.38 10.07
N HIS A 25 19.64 2.83 8.90
CA HIS A 25 20.89 2.40 8.32
C HIS A 25 22.11 2.99 9.05
N ARG A 26 22.01 4.24 9.50
CA ARG A 26 23.06 4.85 10.35
C ARG A 26 23.22 4.10 11.67
N TRP A 27 22.13 3.76 12.34
CA TRP A 27 22.16 2.96 13.57
C TRP A 27 22.72 1.56 13.30
N THR A 28 22.30 0.91 12.23
CA THR A 28 22.85 -0.40 11.84
C THR A 28 24.36 -0.32 11.59
N PHE A 29 24.86 0.75 10.98
CA PHE A 29 26.30 0.97 10.80
C PHE A 29 27.00 1.05 12.16
N ASN A 30 26.50 1.87 13.08
CA ASN A 30 27.08 1.98 14.43
C ASN A 30 27.09 0.64 15.17
N LEU A 31 26.01 -0.13 15.10
CA LEU A 31 25.93 -1.46 15.70
C LEU A 31 26.89 -2.48 15.07
N ARG A 32 27.32 -2.29 13.84
CA ARG A 32 28.31 -3.13 13.15
C ARG A 32 29.77 -2.78 13.51
N THR A 33 30.04 -1.51 13.76
CA THR A 33 31.38 -1.00 13.97
C THR A 33 31.76 -0.92 15.43
N THR A 34 30.76 -0.83 16.33
CA THR A 34 31.00 -0.67 17.77
C THR A 34 30.26 -1.76 18.54
N GLN A 35 30.97 -2.37 19.49
CA GLN A 35 30.36 -3.31 20.43
C GLN A 35 29.53 -2.51 21.44
N VAL A 36 28.23 -2.45 21.18
CA VAL A 36 27.26 -1.76 22.04
C VAL A 36 26.60 -2.76 22.97
N ASP A 37 26.48 -2.40 24.24
CA ASP A 37 25.65 -3.14 25.20
C ASP A 37 24.19 -3.07 24.74
N PRO A 38 23.53 -4.22 24.47
CA PRO A 38 22.13 -4.22 24.04
C PRO A 38 21.18 -3.50 25.01
N GLU A 39 21.46 -3.56 26.31
CA GLU A 39 20.60 -2.92 27.32
C GLU A 39 20.51 -1.40 27.12
N LYS A 40 21.61 -0.76 26.70
CA LYS A 40 21.62 0.67 26.36
C LYS A 40 20.74 1.04 25.16
N CYS A 41 20.41 0.05 24.33
CA CYS A 41 19.51 0.26 23.18
C CYS A 41 18.02 0.25 23.59
N LYS A 42 17.68 -0.28 24.77
CA LYS A 42 16.28 -0.40 25.21
C LYS A 42 15.57 0.94 25.33
N GLU A 43 16.26 1.97 25.80
CA GLU A 43 15.65 3.31 25.94
C GLU A 43 15.27 3.88 24.58
N LEU A 44 16.17 3.71 23.58
CA LEU A 44 15.89 4.16 22.21
C LEU A 44 14.76 3.35 21.56
N ASP A 45 14.73 2.03 21.78
CA ASP A 45 13.65 1.18 21.30
C ASP A 45 12.30 1.57 21.92
N LYS A 46 12.24 1.82 23.24
CA LYS A 46 11.05 2.34 23.92
C LYS A 46 10.61 3.68 23.35
N TYR A 47 11.56 4.55 23.00
CA TYR A 47 11.23 5.82 22.39
C TYR A 47 10.66 5.67 20.97
N ILE A 48 11.22 4.77 20.16
CA ILE A 48 10.78 4.49 18.78
C ILE A 48 9.39 3.89 18.77
N THR A 49 9.11 2.90 19.62
CA THR A 49 7.81 2.20 19.69
C THR A 49 6.77 2.91 20.56
N GLY A 50 7.17 3.89 21.37
CA GLY A 50 6.33 4.72 22.21
C GLY A 50 6.12 6.11 21.56
N PRO A 51 6.76 7.17 22.10
CA PRO A 51 6.49 8.55 21.69
C PRO A 51 6.56 8.82 20.19
N LEU A 52 7.50 8.19 19.47
CA LEU A 52 7.65 8.39 18.05
C LEU A 52 6.53 7.71 17.25
N LEU A 53 6.19 6.46 17.57
CA LEU A 53 5.08 5.77 16.92
C LEU A 53 3.75 6.47 17.19
N ASP A 54 3.51 6.90 18.43
CA ASP A 54 2.31 7.67 18.80
C ASP A 54 2.24 9.02 18.08
N ALA A 55 3.40 9.65 17.82
CA ALA A 55 3.45 10.87 17.02
C ALA A 55 3.13 10.64 15.54
N LEU A 56 3.69 9.57 14.95
CA LEU A 56 3.40 9.16 13.57
C LEU A 56 1.91 8.89 13.37
N LEU A 57 1.28 8.18 14.32
CA LEU A 57 -0.11 7.76 14.22
C LEU A 57 -1.09 8.76 14.86
N ARG A 58 -0.57 9.73 15.63
CA ARG A 58 -1.31 10.75 16.38
C ARG A 58 -2.28 10.16 17.40
N THR A 59 -2.07 8.93 17.79
CA THR A 59 -2.85 8.19 18.79
C THR A 59 -1.95 7.26 19.58
N GLN A 60 -2.39 6.88 20.79
CA GLN A 60 -1.77 5.80 21.53
C GLN A 60 -2.29 4.46 21.00
N VAL A 61 -1.37 3.65 20.51
CA VAL A 61 -1.70 2.30 20.04
C VAL A 61 -1.46 1.25 21.11
N ASP A 62 -2.12 0.12 20.95
CA ASP A 62 -1.97 -0.99 21.87
C ASP A 62 -0.61 -1.71 21.75
N GLU A 63 -0.33 -2.59 22.70
CA GLU A 63 0.93 -3.36 22.76
C GLU A 63 1.10 -4.26 21.52
N THR A 64 0.01 -4.80 20.97
CA THR A 64 0.03 -5.60 19.75
C THR A 64 0.58 -4.82 18.57
N THR A 65 0.06 -3.61 18.34
CA THR A 65 0.50 -2.71 17.27
C THR A 65 1.96 -2.29 17.47
N ARG A 66 2.37 -1.99 18.71
CA ARG A 66 3.76 -1.66 19.05
C ARG A 66 4.70 -2.81 18.70
N ASN A 67 4.36 -4.03 19.09
CA ASN A 67 5.17 -5.21 18.82
C ASN A 67 5.25 -5.56 17.35
N LEU A 68 4.15 -5.43 16.61
CA LEU A 68 4.15 -5.63 15.14
C LEU A 68 4.93 -4.56 14.40
N SER A 69 4.96 -3.32 14.88
CA SER A 69 5.58 -2.19 14.18
C SER A 69 7.05 -2.40 13.82
N ASN A 70 7.77 -3.19 14.61
CA ASN A 70 9.20 -3.50 14.41
C ASN A 70 9.46 -4.62 13.39
N LEU A 71 8.46 -5.43 13.08
CA LEU A 71 8.61 -6.50 12.10
C LEU A 71 8.80 -5.91 10.70
N LYS A 72 9.46 -6.67 9.81
CA LYS A 72 9.53 -6.29 8.39
C LYS A 72 8.13 -6.23 7.77
N THR A 73 7.97 -5.39 6.78
CA THR A 73 6.72 -5.22 6.04
C THR A 73 6.18 -6.54 5.48
N LYS A 74 7.06 -7.42 4.98
CA LYS A 74 6.71 -8.76 4.50
C LYS A 74 6.20 -9.71 5.59
N ASN A 75 6.42 -9.40 6.85
CA ASN A 75 5.96 -10.14 8.03
C ASN A 75 4.87 -9.37 8.79
N GLY A 76 4.18 -8.45 8.12
CA GLY A 76 3.06 -7.69 8.68
C GLY A 76 3.44 -6.39 9.40
N GLY A 77 4.73 -6.14 9.64
CA GLY A 77 5.20 -4.93 10.31
C GLY A 77 5.24 -3.68 9.42
N ILE A 78 5.77 -2.60 9.97
CA ILE A 78 6.13 -1.37 9.25
C ILE A 78 7.65 -1.12 9.23
N GLY A 79 8.43 -2.06 9.75
CA GLY A 79 9.88 -2.05 9.65
C GLY A 79 10.60 -1.02 10.51
N LEU A 80 9.98 -0.52 11.58
CA LEU A 80 10.67 0.32 12.57
C LEU A 80 11.86 -0.44 13.15
N PRO A 81 12.98 0.23 13.41
CA PRO A 81 14.17 -0.43 13.96
C PRO A 81 13.91 -0.93 15.39
N HIS A 82 14.53 -2.06 15.73
CA HIS A 82 14.58 -2.61 17.07
C HIS A 82 16.04 -2.95 17.40
N LEU A 83 16.71 -2.02 18.07
CA LEU A 83 18.17 -2.02 18.19
C LEU A 83 18.66 -3.01 19.25
N HIS A 84 17.94 -3.12 20.37
CA HIS A 84 18.28 -4.05 21.45
C HIS A 84 18.47 -5.49 20.94
N THR A 85 17.51 -5.99 20.16
CA THR A 85 17.58 -7.39 19.67
C THR A 85 18.56 -7.57 18.51
N THR A 86 18.86 -6.50 17.75
CA THR A 86 19.73 -6.59 16.58
C THR A 86 21.20 -6.27 16.89
N ALA A 87 21.50 -5.59 17.99
CA ALA A 87 22.84 -5.10 18.31
C ALA A 87 23.92 -6.20 18.27
N GLN A 88 23.75 -7.26 19.04
CA GLN A 88 24.71 -8.38 19.08
C GLN A 88 24.84 -9.07 17.73
N THR A 89 23.73 -9.31 17.04
CA THR A 89 23.71 -9.98 15.75
C THR A 89 24.45 -9.14 14.69
N GLN A 90 24.24 -7.81 14.66
CA GLN A 90 24.90 -6.90 13.72
C GLN A 90 26.41 -6.86 13.97
N TYR A 91 26.86 -6.73 15.22
CA TYR A 91 28.28 -6.72 15.57
C TYR A 91 28.94 -8.05 15.22
N LYS A 92 28.35 -9.17 15.64
CA LYS A 92 28.85 -10.52 15.33
C LYS A 92 28.96 -10.77 13.83
N THR A 93 27.93 -10.38 13.08
CA THR A 93 27.94 -10.49 11.61
C THR A 93 29.08 -9.70 10.98
N SER A 94 29.30 -8.46 11.45
CA SER A 94 30.40 -7.63 10.97
C SER A 94 31.75 -8.27 11.27
N LYS A 95 31.96 -8.71 12.51
CA LYS A 95 33.18 -9.40 12.94
C LYS A 95 33.46 -10.64 12.10
N MET A 96 32.46 -11.50 11.91
CA MET A 96 32.56 -12.69 11.04
C MET A 96 32.94 -12.31 9.60
N ALA A 97 32.33 -11.29 9.03
CA ALA A 97 32.58 -10.88 7.65
C ALA A 97 34.00 -10.32 7.44
N THR A 98 34.57 -9.70 8.46
CA THR A 98 35.90 -9.03 8.37
C THR A 98 37.04 -9.84 8.99
N GLU A 99 36.79 -10.94 9.67
CA GLU A 99 37.79 -11.71 10.41
C GLU A 99 38.97 -12.12 9.53
N HIS A 100 38.73 -12.66 8.33
CA HIS A 100 39.76 -13.05 7.40
C HIS A 100 40.60 -11.84 6.96
N LEU A 101 39.96 -10.72 6.64
CA LEU A 101 40.63 -9.48 6.27
C LEU A 101 41.52 -8.96 7.40
N VAL A 102 40.99 -8.90 8.63
CA VAL A 102 41.75 -8.42 9.80
C VAL A 102 42.98 -9.30 10.09
N LYS A 103 42.83 -10.65 10.06
CA LYS A 103 43.95 -11.57 10.24
C LYS A 103 45.04 -11.35 9.20
N LYS A 104 44.69 -11.16 7.93
CA LYS A 104 45.67 -10.92 6.86
C LYS A 104 46.36 -9.57 6.98
N ILE A 105 45.66 -8.51 7.37
CA ILE A 105 46.25 -7.19 7.62
C ILE A 105 47.26 -7.25 8.77
N ILE A 106 46.87 -7.88 9.89
CA ILE A 106 47.77 -8.02 11.07
C ILE A 106 48.98 -8.86 10.73
N GLY A 107 48.81 -9.97 10.00
CA GLY A 107 49.87 -10.86 9.57
C GLY A 107 50.75 -10.32 8.42
N ARG A 108 50.39 -9.15 7.84
CA ARG A 108 51.00 -8.60 6.61
C ARG A 108 51.07 -9.61 5.46
N GLU A 109 50.02 -10.41 5.33
CA GLU A 109 49.87 -11.45 4.31
C GLU A 109 48.94 -11.01 3.18
N GLU A 110 49.10 -11.62 2.01
CA GLU A 110 48.19 -11.36 0.89
C GLU A 110 46.75 -11.81 1.19
N LEU A 111 45.77 -11.01 0.75
CA LEU A 111 44.35 -11.29 0.91
C LEU A 111 43.87 -12.30 -0.15
N CYS A 112 43.39 -13.44 0.29
CA CYS A 112 42.68 -14.37 -0.58
C CYS A 112 41.23 -13.90 -0.80
N GLY A 113 40.92 -13.34 -1.97
CA GLY A 113 39.64 -12.80 -2.33
C GLY A 113 38.50 -13.82 -2.25
N THR A 114 38.75 -15.07 -2.65
CA THR A 114 37.73 -16.14 -2.60
C THR A 114 37.32 -16.49 -1.17
N THR A 115 38.32 -16.59 -0.25
CA THR A 115 38.06 -16.85 1.17
C THR A 115 37.34 -15.69 1.82
N HIS A 116 37.72 -14.45 1.51
CA HIS A 116 37.02 -13.26 2.02
C HIS A 116 35.56 -13.20 1.54
N TYR A 117 35.32 -13.49 0.27
CA TYR A 117 33.94 -13.57 -0.27
C TYR A 117 33.11 -14.66 0.43
N LYS A 118 33.69 -15.86 0.66
CA LYS A 118 33.03 -16.96 1.36
C LYS A 118 32.63 -16.55 2.78
N THR A 119 33.59 -15.99 3.55
CA THR A 119 33.34 -15.50 4.92
C THR A 119 32.22 -14.44 4.96
N GLY A 120 32.25 -13.48 4.04
CA GLY A 120 31.20 -12.48 3.90
C GLY A 120 29.82 -13.08 3.55
N SER A 121 29.78 -14.16 2.74
CA SER A 121 28.57 -14.88 2.41
C SER A 121 27.99 -15.62 3.63
N GLU A 122 28.84 -16.29 4.39
CA GLU A 122 28.46 -16.99 5.64
C GLU A 122 27.91 -16.02 6.69
N ALA A 123 28.57 -14.88 6.87
CA ALA A 123 28.12 -13.83 7.77
C ALA A 123 26.70 -13.28 7.36
N ARG A 124 26.46 -13.08 6.06
CA ARG A 124 25.13 -12.68 5.57
C ARG A 124 24.05 -13.75 5.83
N LYS A 125 24.37 -15.04 5.63
CA LYS A 125 23.48 -16.16 5.95
C LYS A 125 23.13 -16.19 7.44
N TYR A 126 24.13 -16.05 8.30
CA TYR A 126 23.97 -15.98 9.75
C TYR A 126 23.01 -14.84 10.15
N ASN A 127 23.26 -13.63 9.67
CA ASN A 127 22.42 -12.47 9.96
C ASN A 127 20.97 -12.69 9.49
N LYS A 128 20.79 -13.24 8.28
CA LYS A 128 19.45 -13.53 7.74
C LYS A 128 18.71 -14.53 8.62
N MET A 129 19.35 -15.65 8.96
CA MET A 129 18.75 -16.69 9.82
C MET A 129 18.33 -16.14 11.18
N ARG A 130 19.21 -15.43 11.88
CA ARG A 130 18.92 -14.85 13.20
C ARG A 130 17.78 -13.83 13.15
N THR A 131 17.75 -13.02 12.10
CA THR A 131 16.68 -12.03 11.92
C THR A 131 15.32 -12.71 11.65
N GLU A 132 15.30 -13.76 10.81
CA GLU A 132 14.09 -14.49 10.48
C GLU A 132 13.55 -15.27 11.69
N GLU A 133 14.42 -15.87 12.48
CA GLU A 133 14.08 -16.55 13.74
C GLU A 133 13.44 -15.57 14.74
N PHE A 134 14.08 -14.43 14.97
CA PHE A 134 13.55 -13.38 15.85
C PHE A 134 12.17 -12.87 15.38
N GLU A 135 12.04 -12.54 14.10
CA GLU A 135 10.77 -12.03 13.57
C GLU A 135 9.65 -13.08 13.65
N LYS A 136 9.96 -14.37 13.42
CA LYS A 136 9.00 -15.46 13.56
C LYS A 136 8.51 -15.61 15.00
N LEU A 137 9.43 -15.64 15.96
CA LEU A 137 9.07 -15.76 17.38
C LEU A 137 8.20 -14.58 17.82
N ARG A 138 8.64 -13.36 17.52
CA ARG A 138 7.91 -12.15 17.90
C ARG A 138 6.53 -12.07 17.26
N TYR A 139 6.39 -12.46 15.99
CA TYR A 139 5.09 -12.54 15.33
C TYR A 139 4.17 -13.55 16.03
N GLN A 140 4.67 -14.75 16.34
CA GLN A 140 3.90 -15.78 17.02
C GLN A 140 3.44 -15.34 18.41
N GLU A 141 4.34 -14.78 19.21
CA GLU A 141 4.02 -14.24 20.54
C GLU A 141 2.96 -13.13 20.47
N THR A 142 3.07 -12.24 19.48
CA THR A 142 2.15 -11.11 19.35
C THR A 142 0.78 -11.54 18.85
N VAL A 143 0.71 -12.50 17.91
CA VAL A 143 -0.56 -12.95 17.31
C VAL A 143 -1.30 -13.96 18.19
N ASN A 144 -0.61 -14.63 19.11
CA ASN A 144 -1.25 -15.49 20.09
C ASN A 144 -2.03 -14.66 21.09
N GLY A 145 -3.36 -14.82 21.14
CA GLY A 145 -4.22 -14.15 22.11
C GLY A 145 -4.99 -12.93 21.57
N ILE A 146 -4.76 -12.52 20.30
CA ILE A 146 -5.61 -11.48 19.70
C ILE A 146 -6.92 -12.07 19.14
N PRO A 147 -8.02 -11.29 19.13
CA PRO A 147 -9.30 -11.73 18.56
C PRO A 147 -9.18 -12.16 17.11
N ASN A 148 -9.91 -13.20 16.70
CA ASN A 148 -9.86 -13.74 15.35
C ASN A 148 -10.15 -12.71 14.25
N THR A 149 -11.01 -11.73 14.51
CA THR A 149 -11.32 -10.64 13.57
C THR A 149 -10.07 -9.79 13.27
N ARG A 150 -9.31 -9.42 14.29
CA ARG A 150 -8.06 -8.65 14.17
C ARG A 150 -6.92 -9.50 13.60
N LYS A 151 -6.83 -10.76 14.03
CA LYS A 151 -5.85 -11.73 13.50
C LYS A 151 -5.93 -11.85 11.99
N ARG A 152 -7.13 -11.98 11.43
CA ARG A 152 -7.38 -12.03 9.99
C ARG A 152 -6.86 -10.79 9.24
N ILE A 153 -6.96 -9.60 9.83
CA ILE A 153 -6.41 -8.36 9.25
C ILE A 153 -4.88 -8.40 9.25
N ILE A 154 -4.29 -8.78 10.39
CA ILE A 154 -2.83 -8.85 10.56
C ILE A 154 -2.19 -9.91 9.67
N GLU A 155 -2.82 -11.08 9.51
CA GLU A 155 -2.35 -12.14 8.61
C GLU A 155 -2.31 -11.71 7.14
N ARG A 156 -3.15 -10.77 6.73
CA ARG A 156 -3.16 -10.18 5.39
C ARG A 156 -2.11 -9.07 5.21
N ALA A 157 -1.67 -8.46 6.29
CA ALA A 157 -0.76 -7.32 6.25
C ALA A 157 0.53 -7.54 5.41
N PRO A 158 1.16 -8.73 5.35
CA PRO A 158 2.29 -8.99 4.46
C PRO A 158 2.03 -8.70 2.98
N HIS A 159 0.78 -8.86 2.54
CA HIS A 159 0.37 -8.67 1.14
C HIS A 159 0.00 -7.24 0.77
N THR A 160 -0.17 -6.35 1.76
CA THR A 160 -0.71 -4.99 1.58
C THR A 160 0.29 -3.87 1.84
N GLY A 161 1.57 -4.20 2.11
CA GLY A 161 2.58 -3.24 2.57
C GLY A 161 3.48 -2.65 1.50
N ILE A 162 3.24 -2.90 0.21
CA ILE A 162 4.18 -2.49 -0.86
C ILE A 162 4.36 -0.97 -0.96
N TRP A 163 3.34 -0.19 -0.66
CA TRP A 163 3.38 1.26 -0.67
C TRP A 163 4.42 1.86 0.29
N MET A 164 4.71 1.19 1.40
CA MET A 164 5.73 1.60 2.37
C MET A 164 7.16 1.49 1.84
N SER A 165 7.36 0.82 0.71
CA SER A 165 8.65 0.78 0.02
C SER A 165 8.89 1.99 -0.87
N GLN A 166 7.84 2.75 -1.20
CA GLN A 166 7.92 3.92 -2.06
C GLN A 166 8.49 5.12 -1.30
N TYR A 167 9.25 5.96 -2.02
CA TYR A 167 9.68 7.24 -1.48
C TYR A 167 8.55 8.26 -1.71
N PRO A 168 8.10 8.97 -0.66
CA PRO A 168 7.14 10.07 -0.85
C PRO A 168 7.74 11.14 -1.74
N GLY A 169 6.99 11.56 -2.74
CA GLY A 169 7.43 12.59 -3.67
C GLY A 169 6.25 13.22 -4.38
N ILE A 170 6.20 14.56 -4.38
CA ILE A 170 5.12 15.34 -5.01
C ILE A 170 5.08 15.05 -6.50
N TYR A 171 6.23 15.06 -7.17
CA TYR A 171 6.33 14.84 -8.63
C TYR A 171 5.86 13.46 -9.08
N ASN A 172 6.06 12.45 -8.22
CA ASN A 172 5.63 11.08 -8.50
C ASN A 172 4.21 10.80 -8.01
N GLY A 173 3.57 11.74 -7.31
CA GLY A 173 2.26 11.54 -6.70
C GLY A 173 2.24 10.40 -5.67
N ASN A 174 3.37 10.08 -5.03
CA ASN A 174 3.49 8.97 -4.07
C ASN A 174 3.40 9.43 -2.61
N ILE A 175 3.14 10.71 -2.37
CA ILE A 175 2.97 11.24 -1.02
C ILE A 175 1.54 11.00 -0.55
N LEU A 176 1.39 10.47 0.66
CA LEU A 176 0.11 10.38 1.35
C LEU A 176 -0.02 11.58 2.28
N SER A 177 -1.21 12.16 2.37
CA SER A 177 -1.49 13.15 3.41
C SER A 177 -1.33 12.55 4.80
N PRO A 178 -1.19 13.36 5.86
CA PRO A 178 -1.05 12.85 7.21
C PRO A 178 -2.19 11.90 7.63
N GLU A 179 -3.41 12.21 7.25
CA GLU A 179 -4.59 11.40 7.53
C GLU A 179 -4.59 10.09 6.72
N GLU A 180 -4.30 10.15 5.42
CA GLU A 180 -4.19 8.96 4.56
C GLU A 180 -3.12 7.98 5.07
N PHE A 181 -1.97 8.50 5.51
CA PHE A 181 -0.90 7.68 6.09
C PHE A 181 -1.36 6.99 7.38
N ARG A 182 -1.95 7.76 8.32
CA ARG A 182 -2.44 7.24 9.61
C ARG A 182 -3.54 6.22 9.43
N ASP A 183 -4.54 6.52 8.61
CA ASP A 183 -5.64 5.60 8.31
C ASP A 183 -5.11 4.29 7.73
N SER A 184 -4.11 4.37 6.82
CA SER A 184 -3.50 3.21 6.20
C SER A 184 -2.76 2.30 7.20
N ILE A 185 -2.06 2.88 8.18
CA ILE A 185 -1.37 2.09 9.21
C ILE A 185 -2.37 1.55 10.25
N LEU A 186 -3.29 2.38 10.74
CA LEU A 186 -4.25 1.96 11.76
C LEU A 186 -5.16 0.83 11.24
N THR A 187 -5.73 1.00 10.05
CA THR A 187 -6.58 -0.05 9.44
C THR A 187 -5.79 -1.34 9.13
N ARG A 188 -4.49 -1.23 8.80
CA ARG A 188 -3.59 -2.38 8.60
C ARG A 188 -3.46 -3.25 9.85
N TYR A 189 -3.59 -2.66 11.02
CA TYR A 189 -3.51 -3.38 12.31
C TYR A 189 -4.87 -3.63 12.97
N GLY A 190 -5.96 -3.34 12.25
CA GLY A 190 -7.32 -3.49 12.77
C GLY A 190 -7.69 -2.45 13.81
N GLU A 191 -6.96 -1.34 13.86
CA GLU A 191 -7.28 -0.18 14.68
C GLU A 191 -8.27 0.73 13.97
N THR A 192 -9.09 1.43 14.76
CA THR A 192 -10.02 2.42 14.22
C THR A 192 -9.33 3.78 14.14
N PRO A 193 -9.35 4.46 12.97
CA PRO A 193 -8.86 5.82 12.86
C PRO A 193 -9.55 6.77 13.83
N GLU A 194 -8.79 7.71 14.40
CA GLU A 194 -9.34 8.72 15.32
C GLU A 194 -10.12 9.82 14.61
N LYS A 195 -10.88 10.58 15.39
CA LYS A 195 -11.65 11.75 14.94
C LYS A 195 -12.64 11.46 13.82
N LEU A 196 -13.21 10.26 13.84
CA LEU A 196 -14.35 9.96 12.97
C LEU A 196 -15.61 10.64 13.52
N HIS A 197 -16.45 11.13 12.62
CA HIS A 197 -17.77 11.63 13.01
C HIS A 197 -18.60 10.52 13.66
N THR A 198 -19.42 10.85 14.64
CA THR A 198 -20.25 9.86 15.34
C THR A 198 -21.32 9.24 14.44
N HIS A 199 -21.78 9.99 13.45
CA HIS A 199 -22.77 9.56 12.48
C HIS A 199 -22.30 9.89 11.05
N CYS A 200 -22.69 9.04 10.12
CA CYS A 200 -22.45 9.25 8.69
C CYS A 200 -23.27 10.45 8.20
N ASP A 201 -22.61 11.44 7.64
CA ASP A 201 -23.21 12.67 7.12
C ASP A 201 -24.13 12.45 5.92
N GLY A 202 -24.02 11.30 5.20
CA GLY A 202 -24.87 10.98 4.07
C GLY A 202 -26.17 10.26 4.42
N CYS A 203 -26.14 9.31 5.37
CA CYS A 203 -27.31 8.47 5.67
C CYS A 203 -27.72 8.46 7.16
N GLY A 204 -27.05 9.22 8.04
CA GLY A 204 -27.37 9.35 9.45
C GLY A 204 -27.08 8.13 10.33
N LYS A 205 -26.58 7.01 9.78
CA LYS A 205 -26.24 5.83 10.56
C LYS A 205 -25.00 6.08 11.42
N LYS A 206 -24.90 5.39 12.57
CA LYS A 206 -23.71 5.43 13.42
C LYS A 206 -22.46 5.05 12.62
N SER A 207 -21.41 5.84 12.72
CA SER A 207 -20.16 5.59 12.01
C SER A 207 -19.44 4.39 12.59
N SER A 208 -19.02 3.49 11.71
CA SER A 208 -18.09 2.40 11.96
C SER A 208 -17.26 2.20 10.71
N LEU A 209 -16.09 1.58 10.78
CA LEU A 209 -15.29 1.28 9.59
C LEU A 209 -16.09 0.49 8.56
N ASP A 210 -16.85 -0.52 9.00
CA ASP A 210 -17.71 -1.31 8.13
C ASP A 210 -18.72 -0.43 7.38
N HIS A 211 -19.41 0.46 8.11
CA HIS A 211 -20.37 1.37 7.48
C HIS A 211 -19.68 2.35 6.52
N LEU A 212 -18.65 3.04 6.99
CA LEU A 212 -17.97 4.08 6.18
C LEU A 212 -17.35 3.51 4.90
N LEU A 213 -16.81 2.28 4.95
CA LEU A 213 -16.20 1.63 3.80
C LEU A 213 -17.21 0.99 2.84
N THR A 214 -18.49 0.84 3.25
CA THR A 214 -19.52 0.19 2.44
C THR A 214 -20.70 1.11 2.09
N CYS A 215 -20.80 2.29 2.70
CA CYS A 215 -21.88 3.24 2.47
C CYS A 215 -21.87 3.79 1.04
N LYS A 216 -22.97 3.59 0.31
CA LYS A 216 -23.11 4.04 -1.08
C LYS A 216 -23.58 5.49 -1.19
N THR A 217 -24.15 6.07 -0.11
CA THR A 217 -24.63 7.46 -0.11
C THR A 217 -23.47 8.43 -0.31
N GLY A 218 -23.65 9.45 -1.12
CA GLY A 218 -22.65 10.48 -1.41
C GLY A 218 -21.57 10.06 -2.41
N GLY A 219 -21.62 8.84 -3.00
CA GLY A 219 -20.77 8.44 -4.13
C GLY A 219 -19.29 8.16 -3.81
N LEU A 220 -18.85 8.20 -2.54
CA LEU A 220 -17.43 7.99 -2.19
C LEU A 220 -16.89 6.60 -2.58
N VAL A 221 -17.77 5.60 -2.66
CA VAL A 221 -17.40 4.27 -3.15
C VAL A 221 -17.03 4.33 -4.63
N HIS A 222 -17.79 5.09 -5.43
CA HIS A 222 -17.52 5.30 -6.85
C HIS A 222 -16.27 6.15 -7.06
N GLN A 223 -16.09 7.23 -6.29
CA GLN A 223 -14.88 8.05 -6.38
C GLN A 223 -13.60 7.25 -6.06
N ALA A 224 -13.64 6.37 -5.06
CA ALA A 224 -12.52 5.49 -4.74
C ALA A 224 -12.24 4.47 -5.86
N HIS A 225 -13.29 3.97 -6.52
CA HIS A 225 -13.18 3.13 -7.69
C HIS A 225 -12.54 3.88 -8.87
N ASP A 226 -13.02 5.09 -9.17
CA ASP A 226 -12.55 5.92 -10.27
C ASP A 226 -11.07 6.31 -10.09
N GLU A 227 -10.63 6.60 -8.86
CA GLU A 227 -9.22 6.88 -8.58
C GLU A 227 -8.31 5.70 -8.94
N LEU A 228 -8.71 4.47 -8.62
CA LEU A 228 -7.95 3.28 -9.03
C LEU A 228 -8.03 3.05 -10.54
N ARG A 229 -9.21 3.23 -11.17
CA ARG A 229 -9.40 3.13 -12.61
C ARG A 229 -8.46 4.08 -13.35
N ASP A 230 -8.42 5.33 -12.95
CA ASP A 230 -7.66 6.39 -13.60
C ASP A 230 -6.14 6.19 -13.44
N GLU A 231 -5.67 5.72 -12.27
CA GLU A 231 -4.27 5.35 -12.07
C GLU A 231 -3.88 4.14 -12.95
N LEU A 232 -4.70 3.10 -13.01
CA LEU A 232 -4.48 1.95 -13.89
C LEU A 232 -4.47 2.34 -15.37
N ALA A 233 -5.42 3.17 -15.79
CA ALA A 233 -5.48 3.68 -17.16
C ALA A 233 -4.24 4.50 -17.51
N THR A 234 -3.75 5.32 -16.58
CA THR A 234 -2.51 6.10 -16.75
C THR A 234 -1.30 5.18 -16.94
N LEU A 235 -1.16 4.15 -16.12
CA LEU A 235 -0.09 3.16 -16.26
C LEU A 235 -0.19 2.39 -17.59
N CYS A 236 -1.40 2.05 -18.02
CA CYS A 236 -1.63 1.41 -19.33
C CYS A 236 -1.29 2.33 -20.50
N LYS A 237 -1.64 3.63 -20.43
CA LYS A 237 -1.25 4.63 -21.44
C LYS A 237 0.27 4.78 -21.54
N GLN A 238 0.98 4.70 -20.40
CA GLN A 238 2.45 4.71 -20.40
C GLN A 238 3.04 3.44 -21.05
N ALA A 239 2.42 2.27 -20.85
CA ALA A 239 2.89 1.01 -21.42
C ALA A 239 2.64 0.93 -22.94
N TYR A 240 1.42 1.18 -23.36
CA TYR A 240 0.99 1.01 -24.76
C TYR A 240 1.04 2.33 -25.53
N SER A 241 -0.04 3.07 -25.53
CA SER A 241 -0.14 4.46 -26.00
C SER A 241 -1.43 5.07 -25.47
N PRO A 242 -1.55 6.41 -25.44
CA PRO A 242 -2.81 7.05 -25.05
C PRO A 242 -4.02 6.58 -25.86
N ASN A 243 -3.84 6.41 -27.20
CA ASN A 243 -4.90 6.01 -28.11
C ASN A 243 -5.27 4.52 -28.02
N ALA A 244 -4.45 3.70 -27.37
CA ALA A 244 -4.74 2.28 -27.14
C ALA A 244 -5.57 2.03 -25.90
N VAL A 245 -5.85 3.07 -25.08
CA VAL A 245 -6.56 2.96 -23.81
C VAL A 245 -7.79 3.83 -23.82
N GLN A 246 -8.94 3.19 -23.61
CA GLN A 246 -10.25 3.82 -23.53
C GLN A 246 -10.84 3.65 -22.13
N LEU A 247 -11.44 4.69 -21.57
CA LEU A 247 -12.24 4.60 -20.34
C LEU A 247 -13.69 4.24 -20.71
N GLU A 248 -14.29 3.47 -19.85
CA GLU A 248 -15.70 3.05 -19.92
C GLU A 248 -16.12 2.47 -21.28
N PRO A 249 -15.35 1.52 -21.86
CA PRO A 249 -15.70 0.91 -23.15
C PRO A 249 -17.01 0.14 -23.04
N PRO A 250 -17.91 0.22 -24.05
CA PRO A 250 -19.15 -0.56 -24.07
C PRO A 250 -18.84 -2.06 -24.19
N ILE A 251 -19.48 -2.89 -23.35
CA ILE A 251 -19.39 -4.35 -23.43
C ILE A 251 -20.46 -4.90 -24.38
N GLN A 252 -21.70 -4.41 -24.28
CA GLN A 252 -22.80 -4.76 -25.17
C GLN A 252 -23.45 -3.50 -25.76
N ASN A 253 -23.75 -3.51 -27.04
CA ASN A 253 -24.71 -2.60 -27.63
C ASN A 253 -26.01 -3.38 -27.74
N ASN A 254 -26.98 -3.14 -26.89
CA ASN A 254 -28.31 -3.70 -27.07
C ASN A 254 -29.00 -2.91 -28.19
N SER A 255 -28.87 -3.41 -29.43
CA SER A 255 -29.55 -2.87 -30.60
C SER A 255 -31.03 -3.25 -30.64
N ASP A 256 -31.53 -4.10 -29.72
CA ASP A 256 -32.84 -4.73 -29.82
C ASP A 256 -33.80 -4.42 -28.67
N SER A 257 -33.59 -3.37 -27.85
CA SER A 257 -34.58 -3.05 -26.82
C SER A 257 -35.32 -1.74 -27.12
N THR A 258 -36.61 -1.87 -27.37
CA THR A 258 -37.63 -0.80 -27.53
C THR A 258 -38.02 -0.11 -26.21
N THR A 259 -37.21 -0.21 -25.13
CA THR A 259 -37.48 0.39 -23.83
C THR A 259 -36.49 1.49 -23.49
N GLU A 260 -37.01 2.66 -23.10
CA GLU A 260 -36.29 3.93 -22.86
C GLU A 260 -35.25 3.94 -21.68
N ASN A 261 -34.95 2.81 -21.04
CA ASN A 261 -33.99 2.74 -19.93
C ASN A 261 -32.75 1.89 -20.31
N TYR A 262 -31.88 2.46 -21.14
CA TYR A 262 -30.63 1.84 -21.54
C TYR A 262 -29.57 1.96 -20.43
N THR A 263 -29.42 0.98 -19.58
CA THR A 263 -28.17 0.78 -18.85
C THR A 263 -27.23 -0.06 -19.70
N GLN A 264 -26.44 0.58 -20.53
CA GLN A 264 -25.40 -0.08 -21.30
C GLN A 264 -24.33 -0.62 -20.34
N ASP A 265 -24.15 -1.95 -20.28
CA ASP A 265 -23.05 -2.56 -19.52
C ASP A 265 -21.70 -2.08 -20.11
N ARG A 266 -20.90 -1.42 -19.26
CA ARG A 266 -19.57 -0.89 -19.63
C ARG A 266 -18.51 -1.56 -18.78
N GLY A 267 -17.33 -1.77 -19.38
CA GLY A 267 -16.12 -2.06 -18.61
C GLY A 267 -15.50 -0.76 -18.11
N ASP A 268 -14.54 -0.85 -17.22
CA ASP A 268 -13.86 0.34 -16.67
C ASP A 268 -12.74 0.82 -17.60
N ILE A 269 -11.95 -0.09 -18.15
CA ILE A 269 -10.81 0.23 -19.03
C ILE A 269 -10.81 -0.74 -20.21
N GLY A 270 -10.69 -0.20 -21.44
CA GLY A 270 -10.40 -0.94 -22.66
C GLY A 270 -8.96 -0.74 -23.07
N ILE A 271 -8.23 -1.80 -23.41
CA ILE A 271 -6.82 -1.73 -23.79
C ILE A 271 -6.60 -2.56 -25.05
N ARG A 272 -6.22 -1.91 -26.15
CA ARG A 272 -5.92 -2.58 -27.40
C ARG A 272 -4.59 -3.33 -27.32
N GLY A 273 -4.62 -4.63 -27.67
CA GLY A 273 -3.42 -5.44 -27.78
C GLY A 273 -2.78 -5.85 -26.46
N PHE A 274 -3.53 -5.82 -25.34
CA PHE A 274 -2.96 -6.13 -24.03
C PHE A 274 -2.49 -7.58 -23.89
N TRP A 275 -3.38 -8.53 -24.09
CA TRP A 275 -3.03 -9.96 -24.06
C TRP A 275 -2.54 -10.46 -25.41
N VAL A 276 -3.26 -10.11 -26.48
CA VAL A 276 -2.99 -10.47 -27.87
C VAL A 276 -3.11 -9.21 -28.73
N LYS A 277 -2.16 -8.98 -29.63
CA LYS A 277 -2.05 -7.71 -30.42
C LYS A 277 -3.33 -7.31 -31.16
N GLN A 278 -4.10 -8.28 -31.65
CA GLN A 278 -5.29 -8.04 -32.47
C GLN A 278 -6.58 -7.85 -31.65
N PHE A 279 -6.55 -8.13 -30.35
CA PHE A 279 -7.73 -8.13 -29.51
C PHE A 279 -7.70 -7.03 -28.46
N ASP A 280 -8.85 -6.41 -28.20
CA ASP A 280 -9.04 -5.52 -27.09
C ASP A 280 -9.17 -6.32 -25.80
N CYS A 281 -8.67 -5.79 -24.70
CA CYS A 281 -8.89 -6.31 -23.35
C CYS A 281 -9.81 -5.36 -22.60
N ILE A 282 -10.93 -5.87 -22.09
CA ILE A 282 -11.82 -5.14 -21.21
C ILE A 282 -11.46 -5.48 -19.76
N VAL A 283 -11.16 -4.47 -18.98
CA VAL A 283 -10.89 -4.59 -17.53
C VAL A 283 -12.07 -4.04 -16.78
N ASP A 284 -12.50 -4.77 -15.73
CA ASP A 284 -13.57 -4.35 -14.83
C ASP A 284 -13.06 -4.45 -13.38
N ILE A 285 -13.12 -3.34 -12.67
CA ILE A 285 -12.49 -3.13 -11.36
C ILE A 285 -13.52 -3.34 -10.25
N ARG A 286 -13.07 -3.89 -9.13
CA ARG A 286 -13.88 -3.95 -7.91
C ARG A 286 -12.98 -3.81 -6.68
N ILE A 287 -13.30 -2.86 -5.80
CA ILE A 287 -12.63 -2.69 -4.51
C ILE A 287 -13.57 -3.16 -3.41
N THR A 288 -13.15 -4.15 -2.65
CA THR A 288 -13.97 -4.82 -1.62
C THR A 288 -13.40 -4.61 -0.23
N TYR A 289 -14.26 -4.30 0.74
CA TYR A 289 -13.89 -4.34 2.16
C TYR A 289 -14.11 -5.76 2.70
N PRO A 290 -13.03 -6.51 3.02
CA PRO A 290 -13.14 -7.92 3.33
C PRO A 290 -13.68 -8.22 4.73
N GLU A 291 -13.67 -7.23 5.63
CA GLU A 291 -14.15 -7.38 7.01
C GLU A 291 -15.64 -7.03 7.16
N SER A 292 -16.33 -6.71 6.06
CA SER A 292 -17.78 -6.49 6.10
C SER A 292 -18.53 -7.74 6.59
N ASN A 293 -19.67 -7.53 7.22
CA ASN A 293 -20.49 -8.60 7.80
C ASN A 293 -20.78 -9.74 6.81
N SER A 294 -20.93 -9.41 5.51
CA SER A 294 -21.21 -10.40 4.46
C SER A 294 -20.03 -11.32 4.12
N TYR A 295 -18.79 -10.98 4.53
CA TYR A 295 -17.57 -11.67 4.09
C TYR A 295 -16.75 -12.25 5.23
N ARG A 296 -17.10 -11.99 6.50
CA ARG A 296 -16.33 -12.43 7.69
C ARG A 296 -16.09 -13.93 7.79
N ASN A 297 -16.99 -14.74 7.21
CA ASN A 297 -16.94 -16.20 7.32
C ASN A 297 -16.11 -16.90 6.22
N SER A 298 -15.48 -16.14 5.31
CA SER A 298 -14.65 -16.72 4.25
C SER A 298 -13.24 -16.13 4.29
N THR A 299 -12.23 -16.88 3.84
CA THR A 299 -10.88 -16.33 3.69
C THR A 299 -10.88 -15.26 2.59
N VAL A 300 -9.95 -14.32 2.68
CA VAL A 300 -9.90 -13.19 1.72
C VAL A 300 -9.57 -13.68 0.31
N GLU A 301 -8.72 -14.72 0.20
CA GLU A 301 -8.38 -15.34 -1.08
C GLU A 301 -9.63 -15.95 -1.76
N LYS A 302 -10.44 -16.70 -0.99
CA LYS A 302 -11.70 -17.25 -1.50
C LYS A 302 -12.70 -16.17 -1.89
N LEU A 303 -12.75 -15.08 -1.12
CA LEU A 303 -13.59 -13.91 -1.44
C LEU A 303 -13.19 -13.30 -2.78
N LEU A 304 -11.89 -13.00 -2.97
CA LEU A 304 -11.38 -12.44 -4.22
C LEU A 304 -11.64 -13.37 -5.41
N GLU A 305 -11.36 -14.66 -5.26
CA GLU A 305 -11.63 -15.65 -6.30
C GLU A 305 -13.12 -15.77 -6.66
N LYS A 306 -14.00 -15.72 -5.65
CA LYS A 306 -15.46 -15.72 -5.87
C LYS A 306 -15.87 -14.49 -6.71
N GLN A 307 -15.37 -13.32 -6.37
CA GLN A 307 -15.70 -12.07 -7.08
C GLN A 307 -15.13 -12.06 -8.51
N GLU A 308 -13.94 -12.61 -8.73
CA GLU A 308 -13.41 -12.82 -10.08
C GLU A 308 -14.32 -13.72 -10.93
N LYS A 309 -14.80 -14.82 -10.34
CA LYS A 309 -15.75 -15.74 -11.00
C LYS A 309 -17.10 -15.08 -11.30
N GLU A 310 -17.63 -14.29 -10.36
CA GLU A 310 -18.88 -13.52 -10.55
C GLU A 310 -18.76 -12.54 -11.73
N LYS A 311 -17.65 -11.79 -11.82
CA LYS A 311 -17.40 -10.88 -12.93
C LYS A 311 -17.21 -11.61 -14.26
N LYS A 312 -16.46 -12.71 -14.26
CA LYS A 312 -16.31 -13.57 -15.46
C LYS A 312 -17.63 -14.15 -15.93
N LYS A 313 -18.47 -14.66 -15.01
CA LYS A 313 -19.78 -15.17 -15.35
C LYS A 313 -20.65 -14.14 -16.06
N LYS A 314 -20.55 -12.85 -15.65
CA LYS A 314 -21.35 -11.76 -16.23
C LYS A 314 -20.81 -11.28 -17.58
N TYR A 315 -19.51 -11.10 -17.72
CA TYR A 315 -18.91 -10.32 -18.80
C TYR A 315 -18.03 -11.09 -19.77
N LEU A 316 -17.57 -12.30 -19.43
CA LEU A 316 -16.63 -13.04 -20.26
C LEU A 316 -17.22 -13.42 -21.61
N GLN A 317 -18.44 -14.02 -21.61
CA GLN A 317 -19.08 -14.48 -22.84
C GLN A 317 -19.41 -13.32 -23.78
N PRO A 318 -20.04 -12.21 -23.36
CA PRO A 318 -20.25 -11.04 -24.18
C PRO A 318 -18.97 -10.42 -24.77
N CYS A 319 -17.87 -10.47 -24.04
CA CYS A 319 -16.59 -10.02 -24.54
C CYS A 319 -16.02 -10.96 -25.62
N LEU A 320 -16.07 -12.28 -25.42
CA LEU A 320 -15.58 -13.29 -26.36
C LEU A 320 -16.33 -13.25 -27.71
N GLU A 321 -17.64 -13.07 -27.69
CA GLU A 321 -18.48 -12.90 -28.90
C GLU A 321 -18.04 -11.73 -29.77
N ARG A 322 -17.42 -10.71 -29.16
CA ARG A 322 -16.85 -9.54 -29.84
C ARG A 322 -15.34 -9.60 -30.04
N ARG A 323 -14.75 -10.78 -29.89
CA ARG A 323 -13.30 -11.00 -30.02
C ARG A 323 -12.51 -10.11 -29.07
N ARG A 324 -12.99 -9.95 -27.80
CA ARG A 324 -12.32 -9.20 -26.74
C ARG A 324 -11.97 -10.13 -25.60
N HIS A 325 -10.85 -9.85 -24.94
CA HIS A 325 -10.52 -10.47 -23.66
C HIS A 325 -11.21 -9.73 -22.52
N PHE A 326 -11.56 -10.46 -21.48
CA PHE A 326 -12.10 -9.88 -20.23
C PHE A 326 -11.17 -10.19 -19.07
N THR A 327 -10.83 -9.19 -18.28
CA THR A 327 -9.97 -9.32 -17.09
C THR A 327 -10.64 -8.63 -15.89
N PRO A 328 -11.10 -9.37 -14.88
CA PRO A 328 -11.57 -8.78 -13.64
C PRO A 328 -10.36 -8.31 -12.82
N PHE A 329 -10.35 -7.06 -12.41
CA PHE A 329 -9.35 -6.47 -11.52
C PHE A 329 -9.93 -6.29 -10.13
N ILE A 330 -9.80 -7.33 -9.30
CA ILE A 330 -10.37 -7.33 -7.95
C ILE A 330 -9.29 -7.00 -6.93
N ALA A 331 -9.58 -6.05 -6.05
CA ALA A 331 -8.71 -5.63 -4.96
C ALA A 331 -9.48 -5.46 -3.64
N THR A 332 -8.78 -5.53 -2.52
CA THR A 332 -9.31 -5.16 -1.21
C THR A 332 -9.02 -3.69 -0.91
N THR A 333 -9.74 -3.11 0.04
CA THR A 333 -9.54 -1.73 0.52
C THR A 333 -8.16 -1.47 1.13
N ASP A 334 -7.42 -2.49 1.50
CA ASP A 334 -6.04 -2.42 2.01
C ASP A 334 -4.97 -2.81 0.97
N GLY A 335 -5.40 -3.12 -0.29
CA GLY A 335 -4.49 -3.32 -1.43
C GLY A 335 -4.08 -4.78 -1.71
N MET A 336 -4.72 -5.78 -1.11
CA MET A 336 -4.54 -7.16 -1.53
C MET A 336 -5.24 -7.38 -2.89
N LEU A 337 -4.55 -8.04 -3.82
CA LEU A 337 -5.00 -8.21 -5.20
C LEU A 337 -5.44 -9.64 -5.49
N GLY A 338 -6.49 -9.79 -6.27
CA GLY A 338 -6.92 -11.07 -6.83
C GLY A 338 -5.90 -11.63 -7.84
N LYS A 339 -6.01 -12.92 -8.16
CA LYS A 339 -5.08 -13.63 -9.05
C LYS A 339 -5.06 -13.04 -10.46
N GLU A 340 -6.23 -12.66 -10.98
CA GLU A 340 -6.33 -12.06 -12.33
C GLU A 340 -5.72 -10.64 -12.35
N ALA A 341 -5.92 -9.85 -11.29
CA ALA A 341 -5.29 -8.54 -11.14
C ALA A 341 -3.75 -8.67 -11.05
N GLN A 342 -3.23 -9.69 -10.35
CA GLN A 342 -1.78 -9.94 -10.28
C GLN A 342 -1.21 -10.27 -11.65
N LYS A 343 -1.83 -11.16 -12.43
CA LYS A 343 -1.42 -11.50 -13.81
C LYS A 343 -1.46 -10.27 -14.72
N PHE A 344 -2.50 -9.46 -14.58
CA PHE A 344 -2.61 -8.20 -15.33
C PHE A 344 -1.41 -7.28 -15.04
N ILE A 345 -1.06 -7.08 -13.77
CA ILE A 345 0.09 -6.27 -13.39
C ILE A 345 1.41 -6.86 -13.91
N GLU A 346 1.60 -8.16 -13.82
CA GLU A 346 2.81 -8.83 -14.35
C GLU A 346 2.99 -8.56 -15.86
N ARG A 347 1.89 -8.65 -16.63
CA ARG A 347 1.90 -8.34 -18.06
C ARG A 347 2.20 -6.87 -18.31
N LEU A 348 1.53 -5.95 -17.59
CA LEU A 348 1.74 -4.50 -17.69
C LEU A 348 3.19 -4.13 -17.39
N VAL A 349 3.76 -4.68 -16.30
CA VAL A 349 5.15 -4.45 -15.90
C VAL A 349 6.13 -4.97 -16.93
N THR A 350 5.88 -6.12 -17.54
CA THR A 350 6.73 -6.67 -18.61
C THR A 350 6.83 -5.68 -19.78
N HIS A 351 5.70 -5.08 -20.19
CA HIS A 351 5.69 -4.08 -21.25
C HIS A 351 6.41 -2.78 -20.85
N LEU A 352 6.13 -2.27 -19.64
CA LEU A 352 6.78 -1.06 -19.13
C LEU A 352 8.29 -1.24 -18.95
N ALA A 353 8.74 -2.39 -18.43
CA ALA A 353 10.16 -2.69 -18.24
C ALA A 353 10.91 -2.71 -19.57
N GLY A 354 10.32 -3.32 -20.62
CA GLY A 354 10.87 -3.30 -21.95
C GLY A 354 10.93 -1.89 -22.56
N LYS A 355 9.85 -1.11 -22.40
CA LYS A 355 9.76 0.26 -22.94
C LYS A 355 10.73 1.22 -22.23
N TRP A 356 10.83 1.13 -20.90
CA TRP A 356 11.70 2.01 -20.10
C TRP A 356 13.15 1.53 -20.02
N LYS A 357 13.44 0.35 -20.55
CA LYS A 357 14.76 -0.31 -20.42
C LYS A 357 15.22 -0.40 -18.96
N SER A 358 14.30 -0.68 -18.07
CA SER A 358 14.52 -0.70 -16.63
C SER A 358 14.32 -2.11 -16.04
N PRO A 359 15.01 -2.48 -14.95
CA PRO A 359 14.87 -3.78 -14.33
C PRO A 359 13.41 -4.07 -13.94
N TYR A 360 12.94 -5.27 -14.28
CA TYR A 360 11.57 -5.73 -14.00
C TYR A 360 11.15 -5.50 -12.53
N SER A 361 12.04 -5.82 -11.58
CA SER A 361 11.77 -5.66 -10.14
C SER A 361 11.52 -4.20 -9.73
N GLN A 362 12.22 -3.24 -10.33
CA GLN A 362 12.04 -1.82 -10.05
C GLN A 362 10.70 -1.33 -10.62
N VAL A 363 10.38 -1.73 -11.86
CA VAL A 363 9.11 -1.38 -12.49
C VAL A 363 7.93 -2.03 -11.76
N MET A 364 8.07 -3.29 -11.31
CA MET A 364 7.06 -3.97 -10.50
C MET A 364 6.81 -3.23 -9.16
N ALA A 365 7.86 -2.82 -8.47
CA ALA A 365 7.75 -2.05 -7.23
C ALA A 365 7.04 -0.71 -7.48
N TYR A 366 7.39 0.00 -8.56
CA TYR A 366 6.75 1.24 -8.96
C TYR A 366 5.25 1.07 -9.25
N VAL A 367 4.88 0.14 -10.15
CA VAL A 367 3.50 -0.08 -10.56
C VAL A 367 2.63 -0.52 -9.36
N ARG A 368 3.09 -1.50 -8.58
CA ARG A 368 2.35 -1.95 -7.41
C ARG A 368 2.25 -0.87 -6.33
N GLY A 369 3.29 -0.04 -6.19
CA GLY A 369 3.28 1.10 -5.28
C GLY A 369 2.20 2.11 -5.66
N LYS A 370 2.13 2.49 -6.94
CA LYS A 370 1.11 3.40 -7.48
C LYS A 370 -0.31 2.91 -7.26
N ILE A 371 -0.56 1.65 -7.62
CA ILE A 371 -1.87 1.00 -7.42
C ILE A 371 -2.24 0.97 -5.93
N SER A 372 -1.31 0.60 -5.07
CA SER A 372 -1.54 0.54 -3.64
C SER A 372 -1.87 1.91 -3.05
N ILE A 373 -1.15 2.97 -3.45
CA ILE A 373 -1.40 4.35 -3.00
C ILE A 373 -2.78 4.83 -3.46
N ALA A 374 -3.18 4.56 -4.71
CA ALA A 374 -4.52 4.91 -5.20
C ALA A 374 -5.63 4.22 -4.37
N ILE A 375 -5.48 2.92 -4.07
CA ILE A 375 -6.42 2.19 -3.21
C ILE A 375 -6.51 2.81 -1.81
N LEU A 376 -5.37 3.14 -1.20
CA LEU A 376 -5.33 3.70 0.16
C LEU A 376 -5.93 5.10 0.23
N ARG A 377 -5.70 5.96 -0.75
CA ARG A 377 -6.34 7.28 -0.87
C ARG A 377 -7.85 7.13 -0.99
N GLY A 378 -8.30 6.27 -1.90
CA GLY A 378 -9.72 5.97 -2.05
C GLY A 378 -10.34 5.42 -0.76
N THR A 379 -9.61 4.59 -0.01
CA THR A 379 -10.05 4.06 1.28
C THR A 379 -10.14 5.15 2.34
N SER A 380 -9.13 6.00 2.49
CA SER A 380 -9.16 7.13 3.44
C SER A 380 -10.27 8.12 3.08
N ARG A 381 -10.50 8.39 1.78
CA ARG A 381 -11.63 9.20 1.30
C ARG A 381 -12.97 8.61 1.72
N ARG A 382 -13.15 7.29 1.63
CA ARG A 382 -14.39 6.61 2.10
C ARG A 382 -14.57 6.73 3.62
N ILE A 383 -13.48 6.76 4.38
CA ILE A 383 -13.51 6.92 5.85
C ILE A 383 -13.84 8.37 6.24
N ARG A 384 -13.25 9.38 5.58
CA ARG A 384 -13.23 10.78 6.03
C ARG A 384 -13.98 11.76 5.13
N GLY A 385 -14.30 11.35 3.90
CA GLY A 385 -14.89 12.25 2.90
C GLY A 385 -16.34 12.62 3.24
N THR A 386 -16.74 13.80 2.79
CA THR A 386 -18.09 14.32 2.90
C THR A 386 -19.04 13.63 1.93
N ARG A 387 -20.20 13.19 2.42
CA ARG A 387 -21.24 12.52 1.65
C ARG A 387 -22.46 13.41 1.40
N THR A 388 -22.50 14.55 2.07
CA THR A 388 -23.56 15.53 1.88
C THR A 388 -23.41 16.19 0.51
N PRO A 389 -24.47 16.30 -0.32
CA PRO A 389 -24.39 17.02 -1.59
C PRO A 389 -24.01 18.47 -1.37
N PHE A 390 -23.06 18.96 -2.18
CA PHE A 390 -22.73 20.37 -2.19
C PHE A 390 -23.86 21.13 -2.93
N HIS A 391 -24.63 21.93 -2.20
CA HIS A 391 -25.67 22.75 -2.79
C HIS A 391 -25.05 24.03 -3.38
N LEU A 392 -24.77 24.01 -4.67
CA LEU A 392 -24.32 25.20 -5.43
C LEU A 392 -25.30 26.38 -5.33
N LYS A 393 -26.58 26.14 -5.03
CA LYS A 393 -27.59 27.21 -4.94
C LYS A 393 -27.35 28.23 -3.84
N SER A 394 -26.75 27.86 -2.71
CA SER A 394 -26.45 28.80 -1.62
C SER A 394 -25.33 29.77 -1.94
N TYR A 395 -24.47 29.46 -2.89
CA TYR A 395 -23.36 30.33 -3.30
C TYR A 395 -23.76 31.42 -4.29
N CYS A 396 -24.88 31.22 -5.01
CA CYS A 396 -25.35 32.19 -6.00
C CYS A 396 -26.32 33.24 -5.41
N GLU A 397 -26.92 32.98 -4.24
CA GLU A 397 -27.90 33.90 -3.64
C GLU A 397 -27.22 35.00 -2.77
N ASP A 398 -26.03 34.77 -2.23
CA ASP A 398 -25.37 35.70 -1.31
C ASP A 398 -24.37 36.67 -1.98
N GLY A 399 -24.21 36.66 -3.30
CA GLY A 399 -23.35 37.59 -4.04
C GLY A 399 -21.85 37.54 -3.69
N ALA A 400 -21.42 36.58 -2.89
CA ALA A 400 -20.03 36.43 -2.45
C ALA A 400 -19.23 35.46 -3.34
N GLY A 401 -19.43 35.54 -4.65
CA GLY A 401 -18.53 34.89 -5.60
C GLY A 401 -17.16 35.57 -5.53
N ILE A 402 -16.12 34.85 -5.14
CA ILE A 402 -14.73 35.32 -5.28
C ILE A 402 -14.50 35.54 -6.77
N ASN A 403 -14.51 36.80 -7.19
CA ASN A 403 -14.23 37.19 -8.58
C ASN A 403 -12.68 37.09 -8.78
N LEU A 404 -12.20 35.89 -9.12
CA LEU A 404 -10.78 35.63 -9.37
C LEU A 404 -10.19 36.42 -10.56
N PHE A 405 -11.00 37.17 -11.29
CA PHE A 405 -10.62 37.93 -12.46
C PHE A 405 -10.65 39.46 -12.25
N ALA A 406 -11.02 39.97 -11.06
CA ALA A 406 -11.14 41.39 -10.79
C ALA A 406 -9.82 42.16 -10.63
N HIS A 407 -8.64 41.53 -10.71
CA HIS A 407 -7.33 42.14 -10.52
C HIS A 407 -6.46 42.21 -11.78
N ARG A 408 -7.04 42.26 -12.99
CA ARG A 408 -6.25 42.38 -14.25
C ARG A 408 -6.62 43.62 -15.11
N SER A 409 -7.17 44.65 -14.54
CA SER A 409 -7.45 45.89 -15.29
C SER A 409 -7.13 47.15 -14.51
N GLU A 410 -5.96 47.25 -13.91
CA GLU A 410 -5.33 48.53 -13.50
C GLU A 410 -3.84 48.28 -13.28
N GLN A 411 -3.08 48.27 -14.38
CA GLN A 411 -1.73 48.81 -14.51
C GLN A 411 -1.35 48.91 -15.98
#